data_6f9e21a1c7b3119d3c536c8a91e0589c
#
_entry.id   6f9e21a1c7b3119d3c536c8a91e0589c
#
_cell.length_a   1.000
_cell.length_b   1.000
_cell.length_c   1.000
_cell.angle_alpha   90.00
_cell.angle_beta   90.00
_cell.angle_gamma   90.00
#
_symmetry.space_group_name_H-M   'P 1'
#
loop_
_entity.id
_entity.type
_entity.pdbx_description
1 polymer ?
#
loop_
_entity_poly.entity_id
_entity_poly.type
_entity_poly.pdbx_seq_one_letter_code
_entity_poly.pdbx_strand_id
1 'polypeptide(L)'
;MIWHLVAAISAALAGAGGALLLRNLSRNWLPKWIIPVFAGLGMLGYTIHYEYTWFESKQARLPEGSVVVSSEEGDMLWRPWTMKFPMPLAYTVLDAANAQVEDTDKGRIARFTLYRFEKHHLMSTVKSANYQALCTEKVMFRLNEDGQAKLEAMTEMQVDEPLYQTVCVSARS
;
A
#
# COMPACT_ATOMS: atom_id res chain seq x y z
N MET A 1 12.45 -0.08 12.53
CA MET A 1 12.77 1.37 12.43
C MET A 1 14.27 1.64 12.39
N ILE A 2 15.08 1.08 13.31
CA ILE A 2 16.55 1.31 13.33
C ILE A 2 17.22 0.94 11.99
N TRP A 3 16.81 -0.13 11.33
CA TRP A 3 17.38 -0.60 10.08
C TRP A 3 17.23 0.41 8.92
N HIS A 4 16.12 1.15 8.86
CA HIS A 4 15.94 2.19 7.84
C HIS A 4 16.86 3.39 8.08
N LEU A 5 17.08 3.74 9.33
CA LEU A 5 18.02 4.81 9.69
C LEU A 5 19.45 4.42 9.33
N VAL A 6 19.86 3.19 9.64
CA VAL A 6 21.18 2.65 9.26
C VAL A 6 21.36 2.66 7.75
N ALA A 7 20.35 2.20 6.99
CA ALA A 7 20.41 2.18 5.55
C ALA A 7 20.48 3.60 4.94
N ALA A 8 19.73 4.57 5.47
CA ALA A 8 19.78 5.95 5.04
C ALA A 8 21.15 6.61 5.29
N ILE A 9 21.75 6.35 6.46
CA ILE A 9 23.12 6.80 6.78
C ILE A 9 24.13 6.16 5.83
N SER A 10 24.02 4.86 5.57
CA SER A 10 24.91 4.15 4.64
C SER A 10 24.80 4.70 3.23
N ALA A 11 23.60 5.04 2.76
CA ALA A 11 23.37 5.66 1.47
C ALA A 11 23.98 7.09 1.40
N ALA A 12 23.89 7.85 2.49
CA ALA A 12 24.53 9.15 2.59
C ALA A 12 26.06 9.05 2.51
N LEU A 13 26.66 8.07 3.23
CA LEU A 13 28.11 7.82 3.19
C LEU A 13 28.58 7.36 1.82
N ALA A 14 27.79 6.51 1.15
CA ALA A 14 28.08 6.07 -0.22
C ALA A 14 28.05 7.25 -1.20
N GLY A 15 27.08 8.15 -1.09
CA GLY A 15 26.99 9.40 -1.85
C GLY A 15 28.20 10.29 -1.63
N ALA A 16 28.58 10.52 -0.37
CA ALA A 16 29.77 11.30 -0.01
C ALA A 16 31.07 10.68 -0.57
N GLY A 17 31.20 9.35 -0.48
CA GLY A 17 32.33 8.61 -1.05
C GLY A 17 32.41 8.75 -2.57
N GLY A 18 31.27 8.65 -3.27
CA GLY A 18 31.18 8.91 -4.70
C GLY A 18 31.62 10.30 -5.10
N ALA A 19 31.19 11.34 -4.32
CA ALA A 19 31.61 12.71 -4.53
C ALA A 19 33.12 12.92 -4.33
N LEU A 20 33.71 12.25 -3.33
CA LEU A 20 35.15 12.27 -3.10
C LEU A 20 35.91 11.64 -4.25
N LEU A 21 35.46 10.52 -4.77
CA LEU A 21 36.06 9.87 -5.94
C LEU A 21 35.99 10.78 -7.17
N LEU A 22 34.83 11.34 -7.48
CA LEU A 22 34.63 12.28 -8.58
C LEU A 22 35.56 13.50 -8.46
N ARG A 23 35.66 14.05 -7.25
CA ARG A 23 36.54 15.18 -6.99
C ARG A 23 38.02 14.84 -7.21
N ASN A 24 38.46 13.64 -6.76
CA ASN A 24 39.83 13.18 -6.94
C ASN A 24 40.15 12.95 -8.43
N LEU A 25 39.22 12.31 -9.18
CA LEU A 25 39.36 12.12 -10.63
C LEU A 25 39.41 13.45 -11.40
N SER A 26 38.62 14.44 -10.97
CA SER A 26 38.58 15.79 -11.56
C SER A 26 39.75 16.67 -11.13
N ARG A 27 40.84 16.10 -10.62
CA ARG A 27 42.02 16.87 -10.13
C ARG A 27 41.66 18.00 -9.17
N ASN A 28 40.70 17.78 -8.27
CA ASN A 28 40.19 18.81 -7.32
C ASN A 28 39.52 20.04 -7.96
N TRP A 29 39.16 20.00 -9.24
CA TRP A 29 38.42 21.10 -9.89
C TRP A 29 37.00 21.27 -9.29
N LEU A 30 36.40 20.23 -8.76
CA LEU A 30 35.10 20.28 -8.10
C LEU A 30 35.20 20.87 -6.69
N PRO A 31 34.32 21.82 -6.32
CA PRO A 31 34.34 22.46 -5.01
C PRO A 31 33.97 21.49 -3.89
N LYS A 32 34.45 21.75 -2.67
CA LYS A 32 34.27 20.87 -1.51
C LYS A 32 32.80 20.68 -1.11
N TRP A 33 31.92 21.64 -1.38
CA TRP A 33 30.51 21.58 -1.03
C TRP A 33 29.73 20.53 -1.79
N ILE A 34 30.27 19.95 -2.86
CA ILE A 34 29.63 18.86 -3.59
C ILE A 34 29.49 17.58 -2.74
N ILE A 35 30.37 17.39 -1.75
CA ILE A 35 30.34 16.22 -0.86
C ILE A 35 29.04 16.14 -0.04
N PRO A 36 28.65 17.20 0.71
CA PRO A 36 27.38 17.15 1.44
C PRO A 36 26.15 17.11 0.52
N VAL A 37 26.24 17.68 -0.68
CA VAL A 37 25.15 17.59 -1.67
C VAL A 37 24.93 16.16 -2.11
N PHE A 38 25.99 15.43 -2.46
CA PHE A 38 25.88 14.02 -2.86
C PHE A 38 25.47 13.11 -1.68
N ALA A 39 25.89 13.41 -0.47
CA ALA A 39 25.41 12.73 0.72
C ALA A 39 23.88 12.90 0.88
N GLY A 40 23.39 14.13 0.74
CA GLY A 40 21.96 14.43 0.78
C GLY A 40 21.17 13.76 -0.35
N LEU A 41 21.70 13.75 -1.57
CA LEU A 41 21.09 13.06 -2.71
C LEU A 41 21.08 11.54 -2.51
N GLY A 42 22.11 10.95 -1.93
CA GLY A 42 22.15 9.53 -1.59
C GLY A 42 21.06 9.16 -0.60
N MET A 43 20.89 9.94 0.46
CA MET A 43 19.85 9.75 1.45
C MET A 43 18.44 9.93 0.85
N LEU A 44 18.24 10.97 0.02
CA LEU A 44 16.98 11.24 -0.66
C LEU A 44 16.63 10.10 -1.63
N GLY A 45 17.61 9.65 -2.44
CA GLY A 45 17.42 8.53 -3.36
C GLY A 45 17.02 7.24 -2.65
N TYR A 46 17.65 6.91 -1.52
CA TYR A 46 17.25 5.78 -0.69
C TYR A 46 15.81 5.91 -0.18
N THR A 47 15.44 7.09 0.32
CA THR A 47 14.10 7.33 0.86
C THR A 47 13.04 7.17 -0.23
N ILE A 48 13.27 7.74 -1.40
CA ILE A 48 12.36 7.61 -2.55
C ILE A 48 12.23 6.15 -2.97
N HIS A 49 13.35 5.45 -3.15
CA HIS A 49 13.35 4.04 -3.51
C HIS A 49 12.56 3.19 -2.52
N TYR A 50 12.78 3.38 -1.22
CA TYR A 50 12.06 2.67 -0.18
C TYR A 50 10.55 2.95 -0.21
N GLU A 51 10.16 4.20 -0.46
CA GLU A 51 8.74 4.58 -0.53
C GLU A 51 8.01 3.89 -1.69
N TYR A 52 8.66 3.76 -2.85
CA TYR A 52 8.06 3.10 -4.02
C TYR A 52 8.04 1.57 -3.91
N THR A 53 9.06 0.97 -3.31
CA THR A 53 9.14 -0.50 -3.15
C THR A 53 8.35 -1.02 -1.94
N TRP A 54 7.83 -0.13 -1.09
CA TRP A 54 7.06 -0.52 0.09
C TRP A 54 5.82 -1.37 -0.25
N PHE A 55 5.04 -0.95 -1.25
CA PHE A 55 3.82 -1.63 -1.67
C PHE A 55 4.12 -3.06 -2.15
N GLU A 56 5.05 -3.21 -3.08
CA GLU A 56 5.46 -4.51 -3.62
C GLU A 56 5.97 -5.44 -2.52
N SER A 57 6.79 -4.90 -1.61
CA SER A 57 7.35 -5.66 -0.49
C SER A 57 6.28 -6.15 0.49
N LYS A 58 5.20 -5.40 0.66
CA LYS A 58 4.08 -5.79 1.52
C LYS A 58 3.17 -6.78 0.80
N GLN A 59 2.88 -6.55 -0.47
CA GLN A 59 2.08 -7.46 -1.29
C GLN A 59 2.71 -8.85 -1.38
N ALA A 60 4.04 -8.93 -1.54
CA ALA A 60 4.76 -10.21 -1.58
C ALA A 60 4.72 -11.00 -0.25
N ARG A 61 4.33 -10.37 0.85
CA ARG A 61 4.22 -10.99 2.18
C ARG A 61 2.78 -11.25 2.61
N LEU A 62 1.82 -11.03 1.74
CA LEU A 62 0.43 -11.37 2.02
C LEU A 62 0.26 -12.89 2.11
N PRO A 63 -0.59 -13.41 3.01
CA PRO A 63 -0.94 -14.82 3.07
C PRO A 63 -1.50 -15.32 1.74
N GLU A 64 -1.33 -16.60 1.47
CA GLU A 64 -1.95 -17.26 0.32
C GLU A 64 -3.48 -17.11 0.38
N GLY A 65 -4.10 -16.77 -0.75
CA GLY A 65 -5.54 -16.51 -0.80
C GLY A 65 -5.95 -15.06 -0.49
N SER A 66 -4.98 -14.16 -0.27
CA SER A 66 -5.27 -12.73 -0.13
C SER A 66 -5.25 -12.04 -1.50
N VAL A 67 -6.26 -11.23 -1.78
CA VAL A 67 -6.41 -10.48 -3.04
C VAL A 67 -6.43 -8.98 -2.75
N VAL A 68 -5.58 -8.21 -3.44
CA VAL A 68 -5.65 -6.74 -3.38
C VAL A 68 -6.84 -6.28 -4.21
N VAL A 69 -7.81 -5.66 -3.56
CA VAL A 69 -9.08 -5.23 -4.19
C VAL A 69 -9.12 -3.74 -4.51
N SER A 70 -8.31 -2.94 -3.83
CA SER A 70 -8.24 -1.50 -4.06
C SER A 70 -6.86 -0.98 -3.67
N SER A 71 -6.31 -0.06 -4.46
CA SER A 71 -5.11 0.71 -4.13
C SER A 71 -5.43 2.19 -4.29
N GLU A 72 -5.12 2.98 -3.28
CA GLU A 72 -5.27 4.43 -3.30
C GLU A 72 -3.90 5.05 -3.53
N GLU A 73 -3.78 5.74 -4.65
CA GLU A 73 -2.60 6.50 -5.02
C GLU A 73 -2.79 7.95 -4.57
N GLY A 74 -1.74 8.57 -4.08
CA GLY A 74 -1.77 9.96 -3.65
C GLY A 74 -0.68 10.79 -4.30
N ASP A 75 -1.07 11.98 -4.69
CA ASP A 75 -0.17 13.05 -5.09
C ASP A 75 0.00 14.06 -3.94
N MET A 76 1.19 14.63 -3.81
CA MET A 76 1.48 15.61 -2.78
C MET A 76 2.13 16.83 -3.41
N LEU A 77 1.53 18.01 -3.21
CA LEU A 77 2.01 19.29 -3.76
C LEU A 77 3.46 19.63 -3.40
N TRP A 78 3.93 19.18 -2.24
CA TRP A 78 5.30 19.40 -1.78
C TRP A 78 6.31 18.37 -2.32
N ARG A 79 5.81 17.35 -3.08
CA ARG A 79 6.60 16.33 -3.78
C ARG A 79 6.18 16.30 -5.26
N PRO A 80 6.63 17.25 -6.09
CA PRO A 80 6.11 17.42 -7.45
C PRO A 80 6.33 16.20 -8.36
N TRP A 81 7.28 15.31 -8.03
CA TRP A 81 7.48 14.06 -8.77
C TRP A 81 6.35 13.05 -8.59
N THR A 82 5.56 13.13 -7.48
CA THR A 82 4.42 12.22 -7.26
C THR A 82 3.26 12.51 -8.21
N MET A 83 3.18 13.70 -8.80
CA MET A 83 2.21 14.03 -9.87
C MET A 83 2.48 13.24 -11.15
N LYS A 84 3.75 12.90 -11.42
CA LYS A 84 4.14 12.10 -12.59
C LYS A 84 4.25 10.61 -12.27
N PHE A 85 4.62 10.28 -11.04
CA PHE A 85 4.78 8.93 -10.54
C PHE A 85 3.98 8.82 -9.24
N PRO A 86 2.67 8.52 -9.30
CA PRO A 86 1.82 8.42 -8.14
C PRO A 86 2.32 7.31 -7.20
N MET A 87 2.13 7.52 -5.92
CA MET A 87 2.64 6.64 -4.88
C MET A 87 1.48 5.99 -4.14
N PRO A 88 1.48 4.67 -3.95
CA PRO A 88 0.45 4.00 -3.18
C PRO A 88 0.51 4.43 -1.70
N LEU A 89 -0.54 5.11 -1.24
CA LEU A 89 -0.69 5.57 0.15
C LEU A 89 -1.47 4.57 1.01
N ALA A 90 -2.45 3.92 0.43
CA ALA A 90 -3.24 2.90 1.08
C ALA A 90 -3.63 1.81 0.09
N TYR A 91 -3.82 0.61 0.58
CA TYR A 91 -4.39 -0.49 -0.19
C TYR A 91 -5.26 -1.37 0.70
N THR A 92 -6.28 -1.94 0.08
CA THR A 92 -7.23 -2.83 0.76
C THR A 92 -7.06 -4.25 0.23
N VAL A 93 -6.99 -5.18 1.15
CA VAL A 93 -6.80 -6.61 0.87
C VAL A 93 -8.03 -7.36 1.34
N LEU A 94 -8.55 -8.22 0.49
CA LEU A 94 -9.58 -9.18 0.80
C LEU A 94 -8.92 -10.48 1.26
N ASP A 95 -9.37 -11.01 2.39
CA ASP A 95 -9.07 -12.37 2.82
C ASP A 95 -10.04 -13.33 2.13
N ALA A 96 -9.67 -13.77 0.93
CA ALA A 96 -10.52 -14.66 0.16
C ALA A 96 -10.50 -16.11 0.71
N ALA A 97 -9.44 -16.50 1.44
CA ALA A 97 -9.35 -17.84 2.03
C ALA A 97 -10.38 -18.06 3.15
N ASN A 98 -10.73 -17.00 3.88
CA ASN A 98 -11.71 -17.04 4.98
C ASN A 98 -13.08 -16.45 4.58
N ALA A 99 -13.29 -16.14 3.31
CA ALA A 99 -14.57 -15.67 2.83
C ALA A 99 -15.62 -16.80 2.85
N GLN A 100 -16.76 -16.53 3.48
CA GLN A 100 -17.89 -17.46 3.56
C GLN A 100 -18.97 -16.98 2.60
N VAL A 101 -19.37 -17.85 1.67
CA VAL A 101 -20.45 -17.57 0.72
C VAL A 101 -21.58 -18.53 0.95
N GLU A 102 -22.76 -18.02 1.22
CA GLU A 102 -24.00 -18.77 1.46
C GLU A 102 -25.02 -18.39 0.38
N ASP A 103 -25.53 -19.39 -0.31
CA ASP A 103 -26.66 -19.22 -1.23
C ASP A 103 -27.96 -19.42 -0.43
N THR A 104 -28.73 -18.34 -0.27
CA THR A 104 -30.02 -18.31 0.45
C THR A 104 -31.15 -18.03 -0.53
N ASP A 105 -32.39 -18.38 -0.17
CA ASP A 105 -33.60 -18.10 -0.99
C ASP A 105 -33.76 -16.61 -1.37
N LYS A 106 -33.15 -15.71 -0.60
CA LYS A 106 -33.12 -14.27 -0.84
C LYS A 106 -31.95 -13.80 -1.70
N GLY A 107 -31.10 -14.71 -2.15
CA GLY A 107 -29.92 -14.41 -2.96
C GLY A 107 -28.60 -14.84 -2.28
N ARG A 108 -27.52 -14.57 -2.98
CA ARG A 108 -26.16 -14.90 -2.52
C ARG A 108 -25.66 -13.86 -1.52
N ILE A 109 -25.28 -14.35 -0.35
CA ILE A 109 -24.72 -13.57 0.76
C ILE A 109 -23.27 -13.99 0.93
N ALA A 110 -22.35 -13.02 0.95
CA ALA A 110 -20.94 -13.25 1.21
C ALA A 110 -20.49 -12.50 2.46
N ARG A 111 -19.81 -13.19 3.37
CA ARG A 111 -19.17 -12.61 4.55
C ARG A 111 -17.68 -12.70 4.40
N PHE A 112 -16.98 -11.60 4.57
CA PHE A 112 -15.52 -11.51 4.37
C PHE A 112 -14.90 -10.42 5.23
N THR A 113 -13.59 -10.52 5.40
CA THR A 113 -12.79 -9.52 6.13
C THR A 113 -11.95 -8.73 5.15
N LEU A 114 -11.99 -7.41 5.26
CA LEU A 114 -11.11 -6.51 4.55
C LEU A 114 -10.04 -5.98 5.51
N TYR A 115 -8.78 -6.02 5.07
CA TYR A 115 -7.65 -5.42 5.74
C TYR A 115 -7.22 -4.18 4.96
N ARG A 116 -7.35 -3.00 5.58
CA ARG A 116 -6.88 -1.76 5.01
C ARG A 116 -5.52 -1.40 5.59
N PHE A 117 -4.53 -1.35 4.72
CA PHE A 117 -3.17 -0.93 5.03
C PHE A 117 -3.03 0.54 4.67
N GLU A 118 -2.75 1.37 5.66
CA GLU A 118 -2.52 2.81 5.48
C GLU A 118 -1.06 3.13 5.83
N LYS A 119 -0.41 3.89 4.96
CA LYS A 119 0.96 4.35 5.18
C LYS A 119 0.93 5.75 5.79
N HIS A 120 1.32 5.85 7.04
CA HIS A 120 1.55 7.13 7.71
C HIS A 120 3.05 7.33 7.91
N HIS A 121 3.67 8.20 7.12
CA HIS A 121 5.10 8.58 7.18
C HIS A 121 6.07 7.41 7.49
N LEU A 122 6.28 7.10 8.78
CA LEU A 122 7.19 6.04 9.24
C LEU A 122 6.48 4.80 9.79
N MET A 123 5.15 4.81 9.88
CA MET A 123 4.34 3.71 10.41
C MET A 123 3.32 3.25 9.39
N SER A 124 3.12 1.95 9.31
CA SER A 124 1.97 1.37 8.60
C SER A 124 0.93 0.94 9.62
N THR A 125 -0.28 1.43 9.47
CA THR A 125 -1.43 1.02 10.29
C THR A 125 -2.25 0.03 9.50
N VAL A 126 -2.67 -1.06 10.14
CA VAL A 126 -3.57 -2.05 9.56
C VAL A 126 -4.89 -1.96 10.29
N LYS A 127 -5.96 -1.69 9.57
CA LYS A 127 -7.33 -1.70 10.08
C LYS A 127 -8.05 -2.87 9.45
N SER A 128 -8.64 -3.73 10.27
CA SER A 128 -9.51 -4.82 9.81
C SER A 128 -10.96 -4.47 10.05
N ALA A 129 -11.83 -4.89 9.13
CA ALA A 129 -13.26 -4.77 9.30
C ALA A 129 -13.96 -5.93 8.59
N ASN A 130 -15.01 -6.45 9.23
CA ASN A 130 -15.86 -7.49 8.68
C ASN A 130 -16.98 -6.86 7.88
N TYR A 131 -17.26 -7.45 6.74
CA TYR A 131 -18.30 -7.00 5.82
C TYR A 131 -19.21 -8.16 5.44
N GLN A 132 -20.45 -7.82 5.14
CA GLN A 132 -21.41 -8.71 4.53
C GLN A 132 -21.90 -8.09 3.24
N ALA A 133 -21.79 -8.82 2.14
CA ALA A 133 -22.27 -8.39 0.82
C ALA A 133 -23.51 -9.18 0.42
N LEU A 134 -24.47 -8.48 -0.15
CA LEU A 134 -25.61 -9.04 -0.86
C LEU A 134 -25.32 -8.95 -2.36
N CYS A 135 -24.85 -10.03 -2.94
CA CYS A 135 -24.39 -10.05 -4.35
C CYS A 135 -25.52 -9.75 -5.33
N THR A 136 -26.76 -10.12 -5.01
CA THR A 136 -27.92 -9.85 -5.84
C THR A 136 -28.27 -8.37 -5.92
N GLU A 137 -28.17 -7.68 -4.80
CA GLU A 137 -28.46 -6.24 -4.69
C GLU A 137 -27.24 -5.36 -4.93
N LYS A 138 -26.04 -5.99 -5.05
CA LYS A 138 -24.75 -5.31 -5.23
C LYS A 138 -24.43 -4.30 -4.12
N VAL A 139 -24.80 -4.63 -2.89
CA VAL A 139 -24.55 -3.79 -1.72
C VAL A 139 -23.72 -4.53 -0.69
N MET A 140 -22.86 -3.80 0.02
CA MET A 140 -22.14 -4.33 1.17
C MET A 140 -22.38 -3.49 2.41
N PHE A 141 -22.38 -4.17 3.56
CA PHE A 141 -22.57 -3.57 4.87
C PHE A 141 -21.38 -3.88 5.75
N ARG A 142 -20.95 -2.92 6.51
CA ARG A 142 -19.96 -3.16 7.55
C ARG A 142 -20.64 -3.83 8.74
N LEU A 143 -20.04 -4.90 9.26
CA LEU A 143 -20.53 -5.57 10.47
C LEU A 143 -19.92 -4.92 11.72
N ASN A 144 -20.73 -4.81 12.78
CA ASN A 144 -20.25 -4.47 14.11
C ASN A 144 -19.55 -5.68 14.75
N GLU A 145 -18.96 -5.50 15.94
CA GLU A 145 -18.34 -6.58 16.71
C GLU A 145 -19.35 -7.69 17.08
N ASP A 146 -20.63 -7.34 17.19
CA ASP A 146 -21.74 -8.28 17.45
C ASP A 146 -22.23 -9.00 16.17
N GLY A 147 -21.60 -8.79 15.01
CA GLY A 147 -21.99 -9.40 13.74
C GLY A 147 -23.26 -8.81 13.11
N GLN A 148 -23.76 -7.68 13.60
CA GLN A 148 -24.94 -7.01 13.04
C GLN A 148 -24.54 -6.04 11.94
N ALA A 149 -25.32 -5.99 10.85
CA ALA A 149 -25.10 -5.08 9.75
C ALA A 149 -25.41 -3.62 10.17
N LYS A 150 -24.43 -2.75 10.00
CA LYS A 150 -24.62 -1.31 10.24
C LYS A 150 -25.21 -0.67 8.97
N LEU A 151 -26.50 -0.44 8.95
CA LEU A 151 -27.25 0.11 7.80
C LEU A 151 -26.78 1.50 7.37
N GLU A 152 -26.23 2.30 8.29
CA GLU A 152 -25.66 3.60 7.99
C GLU A 152 -24.36 3.55 7.15
N ALA A 153 -23.71 2.39 7.08
CA ALA A 153 -22.47 2.17 6.33
C ALA A 153 -22.72 1.24 5.12
N MET A 154 -23.85 1.41 4.46
CA MET A 154 -24.16 0.74 3.20
C MET A 154 -23.33 1.36 2.09
N THR A 155 -22.63 0.52 1.33
CA THR A 155 -21.84 0.91 0.16
C THR A 155 -22.29 0.07 -1.04
N GLU A 156 -22.55 0.72 -2.16
CA GLU A 156 -22.82 0.03 -3.42
C GLU A 156 -21.52 -0.50 -4.01
N MET A 157 -21.54 -1.74 -4.50
CA MET A 157 -20.42 -2.37 -5.21
C MET A 157 -20.64 -2.27 -6.71
N GLN A 158 -19.61 -1.84 -7.43
CA GLN A 158 -19.65 -1.87 -8.89
C GLN A 158 -19.28 -3.25 -9.40
N VAL A 159 -19.93 -3.70 -10.46
CA VAL A 159 -19.72 -5.04 -11.03
C VAL A 159 -18.29 -5.23 -11.53
N ASP A 160 -17.66 -4.14 -12.00
CA ASP A 160 -16.29 -4.14 -12.52
C ASP A 160 -15.22 -4.08 -11.42
N GLU A 161 -15.61 -3.88 -10.15
CA GLU A 161 -14.67 -3.87 -9.05
C GLU A 161 -14.08 -5.25 -8.77
N PRO A 162 -12.76 -5.34 -8.54
CA PRO A 162 -12.09 -6.59 -8.19
C PRO A 162 -12.71 -7.29 -6.98
N LEU A 163 -13.23 -6.52 -6.02
CA LEU A 163 -13.92 -7.01 -4.84
C LEU A 163 -15.18 -7.83 -5.23
N TYR A 164 -16.06 -7.24 -6.05
CA TYR A 164 -17.29 -7.92 -6.49
C TYR A 164 -16.98 -9.19 -7.28
N GLN A 165 -16.02 -9.12 -8.21
CA GLN A 165 -15.59 -10.25 -9.01
C GLN A 165 -15.07 -11.40 -8.16
N THR A 166 -14.26 -11.09 -7.15
CA THR A 166 -13.67 -12.11 -6.29
C THR A 166 -14.70 -12.73 -5.35
N VAL A 167 -15.55 -11.92 -4.72
CA VAL A 167 -16.49 -12.37 -3.68
C VAL A 167 -17.76 -12.96 -4.27
N CYS A 168 -18.32 -12.36 -5.32
CA CYS A 168 -19.63 -12.74 -5.86
C CYS A 168 -19.57 -13.66 -7.09
N VAL A 169 -18.47 -13.59 -7.85
CA VAL A 169 -18.32 -14.37 -9.10
C VAL A 169 -17.36 -15.53 -8.92
N SER A 170 -16.14 -15.28 -8.43
CA SER A 170 -15.08 -16.32 -8.36
C SER A 170 -15.26 -17.33 -7.22
N ALA A 171 -16.00 -16.99 -6.17
CA ALA A 171 -16.28 -17.91 -5.05
C ALA A 171 -17.22 -19.07 -5.43
N ARG A 172 -17.21 -19.49 -6.68
CA ARG A 172 -18.07 -20.50 -7.28
C ARG A 172 -17.44 -21.92 -7.32
N SER A 173 -16.28 -22.08 -6.64
CA SER A 173 -15.54 -23.37 -6.65
C SER A 173 -15.56 -24.03 -5.29
#